data_33f0f128b27d20b0e1f3b9d01d5b2893
#
_entry.id   33f0f128b27d20b0e1f3b9d01d5b2893
#
_cell.length_a   1.000
_cell.length_b   1.000
_cell.length_c   1.000
_cell.angle_alpha   90.00
_cell.angle_beta   90.00
_cell.angle_gamma   90.00
#
_symmetry.space_group_name_H-M   'P 1'
#
loop_
_entity.id
_entity.type
_entity.pdbx_description
1 polymer ?
#
loop_
_entity_poly.entity_id
_entity_poly.type
_entity_poly.pdbx_seq_one_letter_code
_entity_poly.pdbx_strand_id
1 'polypeptide(L)'
;MLATQDPFEEAEKLQQQRGNWIMAGVETRVFWPQRAQTISFEGIQFLLQPAERSQHGDALPAIALRTNGLGLTDLQCKAVIMRLATAIAWREGQKVELVMWGGGSSPFRLGMSRNNTISNYFLADNLYAPISNEARKAMAYYREGLSIDNPFYSFLGFYKAFSRSLHNGKERGPWITEKLPQLTDSSAIKRRDELMQSGEDISTYIATQGRHAIAHAERDDIVDPDDPADHQRIIQDLPLMRHLAEIAMEERLEVPRPDAYWKDHVYELAGFSKLFTEAGLEALRRGELAPHEKYECPEHYFVLARKQGKCFPLGKMKMFEGSIFNKTLVIILESESQNIRVRVALDFVNERLIFDPLQDVFFNQTRNSRSSVLEEIEFKKFLWCMFCNGKIEIWNETGEQQMAISQSCILTNVLLDYEAHQLQLEQLNKLLDQFPPD
;
A
#
# COMPACT_ATOMS: atom_id res chain seq x y z
N MET A 1 -18.84 -5.01 -19.74
CA MET A 1 -18.27 -4.09 -18.72
C MET A 1 -19.29 -3.98 -17.60
N LEU A 2 -19.03 -4.60 -16.47
CA LEU A 2 -19.82 -4.37 -15.27
C LEU A 2 -19.46 -2.95 -14.80
N ALA A 3 -20.44 -2.06 -14.71
CA ALA A 3 -20.25 -0.74 -14.11
C ALA A 3 -19.77 -0.97 -12.68
N THR A 4 -18.52 -0.64 -12.39
CA THR A 4 -17.99 -0.64 -11.02
C THR A 4 -18.79 0.42 -10.26
N GLN A 5 -19.68 -0.02 -9.37
CA GLN A 5 -20.45 0.90 -8.53
C GLN A 5 -19.47 1.69 -7.65
N ASP A 6 -19.75 2.95 -7.41
CA ASP A 6 -18.95 3.78 -6.53
C ASP A 6 -19.03 3.22 -5.10
N PRO A 7 -17.94 2.80 -4.48
CA PRO A 7 -17.95 2.17 -3.17
C PRO A 7 -18.44 3.09 -2.05
N PHE A 8 -18.48 4.40 -2.26
CA PHE A 8 -19.03 5.36 -1.32
C PHE A 8 -20.55 5.45 -1.44
N GLU A 9 -21.09 5.50 -2.67
CA GLU A 9 -22.54 5.46 -2.89
C GLU A 9 -23.14 4.13 -2.40
N GLU A 10 -22.45 3.03 -2.60
CA GLU A 10 -22.86 1.74 -2.05
C GLU A 10 -22.85 1.75 -0.52
N ALA A 11 -21.83 2.36 0.10
CA ALA A 11 -21.73 2.46 1.54
C ALA A 11 -22.89 3.27 2.12
N GLU A 12 -23.28 4.38 1.51
CA GLU A 12 -24.43 5.18 1.93
C GLU A 12 -25.75 4.38 1.86
N LYS A 13 -25.97 3.65 0.76
CA LYS A 13 -27.12 2.77 0.60
C LYS A 13 -27.13 1.63 1.63
N LEU A 14 -25.94 1.05 1.89
CA LEU A 14 -25.80 -0.05 2.84
C LEU A 14 -26.03 0.40 4.29
N GLN A 15 -25.55 1.58 4.66
CA GLN A 15 -25.74 2.16 6.00
C GLN A 15 -27.22 2.41 6.34
N GLN A 16 -28.04 2.73 5.35
CA GLN A 16 -29.48 2.97 5.52
C GLN A 16 -30.30 1.68 5.67
N GLN A 17 -29.69 0.53 5.33
CA GLN A 17 -30.40 -0.75 5.40
C GLN A 17 -30.49 -1.24 6.85
N ARG A 18 -31.73 -1.47 7.29
CA ARG A 18 -31.96 -2.17 8.55
C ARG A 18 -31.68 -3.67 8.38
N GLY A 19 -31.25 -4.32 9.44
CA GLY A 19 -30.97 -5.75 9.45
C GLY A 19 -30.13 -6.13 10.66
N ASN A 20 -29.58 -7.34 10.65
CA ASN A 20 -28.66 -7.76 11.67
C ASN A 20 -27.23 -7.39 11.26
N TRP A 21 -26.54 -6.67 12.13
CA TRP A 21 -25.18 -6.21 11.91
C TRP A 21 -24.25 -6.73 13.01
N ILE A 22 -23.06 -7.08 12.62
CA ILE A 22 -21.93 -7.32 13.53
C ILE A 22 -20.83 -6.32 13.15
N MET A 23 -20.27 -5.66 14.15
CA MET A 23 -19.26 -4.64 13.99
C MET A 23 -18.06 -4.93 14.88
N ALA A 24 -16.87 -4.63 14.38
CA ALA A 24 -15.64 -4.66 15.16
C ALA A 24 -14.99 -3.27 15.13
N GLY A 25 -14.78 -2.67 16.28
CA GLY A 25 -13.97 -1.47 16.43
C GLY A 25 -12.51 -1.81 16.20
N VAL A 26 -11.81 -0.97 15.43
CA VAL A 26 -10.45 -1.22 14.97
C VAL A 26 -9.49 -0.20 15.56
N GLU A 27 -8.44 -0.67 16.20
CA GLU A 27 -7.25 0.14 16.49
C GLU A 27 -6.18 -0.16 15.46
N THR A 28 -5.74 0.85 14.70
CA THR A 28 -4.88 0.61 13.55
C THR A 28 -3.95 1.78 13.25
N ARG A 29 -2.80 1.47 12.63
CA ARG A 29 -1.91 2.44 11.98
C ARG A 29 -2.11 2.48 10.45
N VAL A 30 -3.00 1.65 9.92
CA VAL A 30 -3.40 1.69 8.50
C VAL A 30 -4.13 3.00 8.23
N PHE A 31 -3.91 3.57 7.05
CA PHE A 31 -4.66 4.73 6.57
C PHE A 31 -6.13 4.35 6.35
N TRP A 32 -6.98 4.67 7.30
CA TRP A 32 -8.38 4.32 7.27
C TRP A 32 -9.21 5.35 6.48
N PRO A 33 -10.25 4.94 5.73
CA PRO A 33 -11.05 5.87 4.91
C PRO A 33 -11.75 6.93 5.77
N GLN A 34 -11.77 8.18 5.27
CA GLN A 34 -12.49 9.31 5.92
C GLN A 34 -14.00 9.22 5.77
N ARG A 35 -14.47 8.52 4.73
CA ARG A 35 -15.89 8.27 4.45
C ARG A 35 -16.15 6.78 4.56
N ALA A 36 -17.41 6.45 4.90
CA ALA A 36 -17.84 5.06 4.86
C ALA A 36 -17.64 4.49 3.44
N GLN A 37 -17.06 3.30 3.35
CA GLN A 37 -16.70 2.66 2.09
C GLN A 37 -17.07 1.19 2.14
N THR A 38 -17.67 0.66 1.06
CA THR A 38 -17.84 -0.78 0.91
C THR A 38 -16.58 -1.41 0.32
N ILE A 39 -16.27 -2.60 0.78
CA ILE A 39 -15.25 -3.47 0.19
C ILE A 39 -15.79 -4.88 0.07
N SER A 40 -15.32 -5.63 -0.92
CA SER A 40 -15.64 -7.05 -1.09
C SER A 40 -14.40 -7.89 -0.76
N PHE A 41 -14.58 -8.91 0.10
CA PHE A 41 -13.54 -9.86 0.46
C PHE A 41 -14.14 -11.24 0.65
N GLU A 42 -13.53 -12.28 0.10
CA GLU A 42 -14.05 -13.66 0.06
C GLU A 42 -15.52 -13.74 -0.45
N GLY A 43 -15.91 -12.88 -1.40
CA GLY A 43 -17.28 -12.81 -1.93
C GLY A 43 -18.30 -12.19 -0.98
N ILE A 44 -17.88 -11.63 0.14
CA ILE A 44 -18.72 -10.98 1.16
C ILE A 44 -18.48 -9.47 1.12
N GLN A 45 -19.56 -8.68 1.18
CA GLN A 45 -19.50 -7.23 1.24
C GLN A 45 -19.39 -6.76 2.70
N PHE A 46 -18.41 -5.90 2.96
CA PHE A 46 -18.19 -5.25 4.25
C PHE A 46 -18.34 -3.75 4.11
N LEU A 47 -18.64 -3.10 5.23
CA LEU A 47 -18.64 -1.66 5.37
C LEU A 47 -17.47 -1.24 6.27
N LEU A 48 -16.53 -0.47 5.72
CA LEU A 48 -15.53 0.24 6.51
C LEU A 48 -16.14 1.55 6.99
N GLN A 49 -16.23 1.72 8.31
CA GLN A 49 -16.70 2.95 8.92
C GLN A 49 -15.51 3.82 9.32
N PRO A 50 -15.52 5.13 9.00
CA PRO A 50 -14.46 6.05 9.42
C PRO A 50 -14.43 6.22 10.94
N ALA A 51 -13.28 6.67 11.45
CA ALA A 51 -13.24 7.31 12.77
C ALA A 51 -14.12 8.56 12.75
N GLU A 52 -14.76 8.87 13.85
CA GLU A 52 -15.59 10.07 13.98
C GLU A 52 -15.14 10.88 15.19
N ARG A 53 -14.91 12.17 14.98
CA ARG A 53 -14.66 13.11 16.05
C ARG A 53 -15.96 13.80 16.44
N SER A 54 -16.31 13.75 17.71
CA SER A 54 -17.47 14.42 18.23
C SER A 54 -17.16 15.15 19.53
N GLN A 55 -18.06 16.07 19.95
CA GLN A 55 -17.95 16.72 21.25
C GLN A 55 -18.08 15.73 22.43
N HIS A 56 -18.58 14.54 22.19
CA HIS A 56 -18.79 13.47 23.20
C HIS A 56 -17.69 12.40 23.18
N GLY A 57 -16.65 12.57 22.35
CA GLY A 57 -15.53 11.63 22.20
C GLY A 57 -15.36 11.16 20.77
N ASP A 58 -14.20 10.59 20.48
CA ASP A 58 -13.84 10.06 19.17
C ASP A 58 -14.26 8.59 19.08
N ALA A 59 -15.10 8.24 18.11
CA ALA A 59 -15.43 6.84 17.83
C ALA A 59 -14.32 6.17 17.02
N LEU A 60 -14.08 4.89 17.32
CA LEU A 60 -13.13 4.03 16.58
C LEU A 60 -13.57 3.87 15.12
N PRO A 61 -12.64 3.77 14.18
CA PRO A 61 -12.94 3.17 12.90
C PRO A 61 -13.45 1.75 13.10
N ALA A 62 -14.29 1.24 12.20
CA ALA A 62 -14.88 -0.08 12.38
C ALA A 62 -15.01 -0.84 11.05
N ILE A 63 -14.97 -2.16 11.16
CA ILE A 63 -15.41 -3.09 10.12
C ILE A 63 -16.80 -3.56 10.50
N ALA A 64 -17.79 -3.30 9.64
CA ALA A 64 -19.17 -3.74 9.86
C ALA A 64 -19.59 -4.74 8.79
N LEU A 65 -20.32 -5.77 9.19
CA LEU A 65 -20.86 -6.82 8.34
C LEU A 65 -22.37 -6.93 8.57
N ARG A 66 -23.14 -6.81 7.48
CA ARG A 66 -24.55 -7.15 7.50
C ARG A 66 -24.72 -8.65 7.35
N THR A 67 -25.35 -9.30 8.33
CA THR A 67 -25.39 -10.78 8.40
C THR A 67 -26.59 -11.38 7.69
N ASN A 68 -27.59 -10.56 7.33
CA ASN A 68 -28.79 -11.02 6.65
C ASN A 68 -28.46 -11.70 5.31
N GLY A 69 -28.95 -12.92 5.14
CA GLY A 69 -28.80 -13.68 3.89
C GLY A 69 -27.47 -14.42 3.73
N LEU A 70 -26.52 -14.28 4.68
CA LEU A 70 -25.23 -14.97 4.60
C LEU A 70 -25.30 -16.45 5.04
N GLY A 71 -26.31 -16.86 5.78
CA GLY A 71 -26.40 -18.24 6.30
C GLY A 71 -25.31 -18.59 7.31
N LEU A 72 -24.64 -17.59 7.90
CA LEU A 72 -23.55 -17.75 8.86
C LEU A 72 -24.04 -17.47 10.28
N THR A 73 -23.47 -18.20 11.25
CA THR A 73 -23.65 -17.89 12.68
C THR A 73 -22.86 -16.63 13.07
N ASP A 74 -23.17 -16.03 14.21
CA ASP A 74 -22.46 -14.86 14.74
C ASP A 74 -20.94 -15.12 14.88
N LEU A 75 -20.56 -16.32 15.34
CA LEU A 75 -19.16 -16.72 15.44
C LEU A 75 -18.47 -16.81 14.08
N GLN A 76 -19.18 -17.33 13.08
CA GLN A 76 -18.66 -17.38 11.71
C GLN A 76 -18.54 -15.98 11.11
N CYS A 77 -19.50 -15.10 11.36
CA CYS A 77 -19.42 -13.70 10.93
C CYS A 77 -18.24 -12.97 11.58
N LYS A 78 -18.00 -13.15 12.88
CA LYS A 78 -16.81 -12.63 13.56
C LYS A 78 -15.52 -13.18 12.94
N ALA A 79 -15.48 -14.48 12.65
CA ALA A 79 -14.32 -15.10 12.00
C ALA A 79 -14.02 -14.50 10.61
N VAL A 80 -15.06 -14.17 9.83
CA VAL A 80 -14.89 -13.51 8.53
C VAL A 80 -14.35 -12.09 8.70
N ILE A 81 -14.84 -11.31 9.67
CA ILE A 81 -14.29 -9.97 9.99
C ILE A 81 -12.81 -10.09 10.42
N MET A 82 -12.46 -11.09 11.24
CA MET A 82 -11.07 -11.33 11.64
C MET A 82 -10.17 -11.67 10.44
N ARG A 83 -10.65 -12.45 9.49
CA ARG A 83 -9.89 -12.75 8.26
C ARG A 83 -9.66 -11.52 7.40
N LEU A 84 -10.68 -10.65 7.27
CA LEU A 84 -10.50 -9.37 6.59
C LEU A 84 -9.47 -8.49 7.30
N ALA A 85 -9.55 -8.35 8.62
CA ALA A 85 -8.55 -7.60 9.40
C ALA A 85 -7.13 -8.18 9.21
N THR A 86 -7.01 -9.51 9.14
CA THR A 86 -5.74 -10.20 8.87
C THR A 86 -5.23 -9.88 7.46
N ALA A 87 -6.10 -9.89 6.46
CA ALA A 87 -5.72 -9.55 5.08
C ALA A 87 -5.26 -8.08 4.95
N ILE A 88 -5.95 -7.16 5.65
CA ILE A 88 -5.54 -5.75 5.70
C ILE A 88 -4.18 -5.61 6.38
N ALA A 89 -4.00 -6.22 7.56
CA ALA A 89 -2.74 -6.16 8.30
C ALA A 89 -1.58 -6.75 7.48
N TRP A 90 -1.81 -7.86 6.78
CA TRP A 90 -0.84 -8.48 5.88
C TRP A 90 -0.46 -7.55 4.73
N ARG A 91 -1.47 -7.03 4.03
CA ARG A 91 -1.28 -6.16 2.85
C ARG A 91 -0.54 -4.87 3.20
N GLU A 92 -0.93 -4.23 4.30
CA GLU A 92 -0.38 -2.94 4.72
C GLU A 92 0.88 -3.07 5.60
N GLY A 93 1.18 -4.29 6.08
CA GLY A 93 2.28 -4.53 7.02
C GLY A 93 2.17 -3.72 8.31
N GLN A 94 0.95 -3.37 8.72
CA GLN A 94 0.66 -2.49 9.85
C GLN A 94 -0.28 -3.16 10.86
N LYS A 95 -0.27 -2.65 12.09
CA LYS A 95 -1.20 -3.07 13.15
C LYS A 95 -2.65 -2.93 12.69
N VAL A 96 -3.44 -3.99 12.88
CA VAL A 96 -4.90 -4.00 12.79
C VAL A 96 -5.44 -4.86 13.93
N GLU A 97 -5.84 -4.22 15.01
CA GLU A 97 -6.36 -4.86 16.21
C GLU A 97 -7.87 -4.66 16.32
N LEU A 98 -8.60 -5.74 16.58
CA LEU A 98 -10.03 -5.70 16.82
C LEU A 98 -10.28 -5.60 18.32
N VAL A 99 -10.52 -4.38 18.79
CA VAL A 99 -10.54 -4.08 20.25
C VAL A 99 -11.91 -4.14 20.87
N MET A 100 -12.99 -4.06 20.08
CA MET A 100 -14.36 -4.05 20.58
C MET A 100 -15.30 -4.67 19.57
N TRP A 101 -16.34 -5.34 20.07
CA TRP A 101 -17.39 -5.94 19.25
C TRP A 101 -18.75 -5.38 19.61
N GLY A 102 -19.60 -5.17 18.61
CA GLY A 102 -20.98 -4.75 18.77
C GLY A 102 -21.88 -5.42 17.76
N GLY A 103 -23.17 -5.39 18.03
CA GLY A 103 -24.21 -5.88 17.14
C GLY A 103 -25.48 -5.05 17.27
N GLY A 104 -26.27 -4.96 16.19
CA GLY A 104 -27.49 -4.17 16.22
C GLY A 104 -28.28 -4.26 14.94
N SER A 105 -29.38 -3.49 14.85
CA SER A 105 -30.25 -3.44 13.68
C SER A 105 -29.77 -2.48 12.58
N SER A 106 -28.72 -1.73 12.87
CA SER A 106 -28.02 -0.82 11.94
C SER A 106 -26.57 -0.68 12.38
N PRO A 107 -25.64 -0.31 11.49
CA PRO A 107 -24.27 -0.04 11.90
C PRO A 107 -24.23 1.21 12.79
N PHE A 108 -23.49 1.13 13.88
CA PHE A 108 -23.32 2.23 14.84
C PHE A 108 -21.86 2.38 15.23
N ARG A 109 -21.51 3.49 15.89
CA ARG A 109 -20.15 3.80 16.30
C ARG A 109 -19.76 3.04 17.56
N LEU A 110 -18.51 2.58 17.61
CA LEU A 110 -17.97 1.79 18.70
C LEU A 110 -16.79 2.53 19.35
N GLY A 111 -16.80 2.55 20.68
CA GLY A 111 -15.67 2.96 21.51
C GLY A 111 -15.19 4.39 21.31
N MET A 112 -14.01 4.69 21.86
CA MET A 112 -13.30 5.96 21.72
C MET A 112 -11.88 5.69 21.24
N SER A 113 -11.42 6.43 20.23
CA SER A 113 -10.06 6.36 19.70
C SER A 113 -9.32 7.67 19.93
N ARG A 114 -8.01 7.56 20.16
CA ARG A 114 -7.16 8.73 20.38
C ARG A 114 -6.28 9.09 19.18
N ASN A 115 -5.93 8.11 18.33
CA ASN A 115 -5.01 8.29 17.21
C ASN A 115 -5.39 7.42 16.02
N ASN A 116 -6.01 8.02 15.01
CA ASN A 116 -6.32 7.33 13.76
C ASN A 116 -5.60 8.01 12.60
N THR A 117 -5.01 7.23 11.75
CA THR A 117 -4.50 7.68 10.47
C THR A 117 -5.62 7.60 9.45
N ILE A 118 -5.88 8.67 8.72
CA ILE A 118 -7.04 8.82 7.85
C ILE A 118 -6.56 8.89 6.41
N SER A 119 -7.24 8.17 5.50
CA SER A 119 -7.10 8.32 4.06
C SER A 119 -8.47 8.61 3.43
N ASN A 120 -8.46 9.13 2.21
CA ASN A 120 -9.73 9.34 1.49
C ASN A 120 -10.38 8.02 1.04
N TYR A 121 -9.58 7.01 0.78
CA TYR A 121 -10.01 5.75 0.18
C TYR A 121 -9.12 4.60 0.67
N PHE A 122 -9.72 3.47 1.03
CA PHE A 122 -8.97 2.25 1.31
C PHE A 122 -8.91 1.37 0.06
N LEU A 123 -7.68 1.03 -0.40
CA LEU A 123 -7.47 0.20 -1.58
C LEU A 123 -7.59 -1.28 -1.21
N ALA A 124 -8.76 -1.87 -1.53
CA ALA A 124 -9.06 -3.26 -1.23
C ALA A 124 -8.66 -4.26 -2.34
N ASP A 125 -8.27 -3.77 -3.50
CA ASP A 125 -8.12 -4.58 -4.73
C ASP A 125 -7.08 -5.71 -4.59
N ASN A 126 -6.12 -5.58 -3.67
CA ASN A 126 -5.03 -6.54 -3.48
C ASN A 126 -5.06 -7.24 -2.11
N LEU A 127 -6.22 -7.31 -1.49
CA LEU A 127 -6.38 -8.11 -0.28
C LEU A 127 -6.28 -9.59 -0.63
N TYR A 128 -5.28 -10.27 -0.08
CA TYR A 128 -5.08 -11.69 -0.29
C TYR A 128 -5.97 -12.52 0.65
N ALA A 129 -6.78 -13.38 0.07
CA ALA A 129 -7.63 -14.35 0.78
C ALA A 129 -6.99 -15.75 0.68
N PRO A 130 -6.31 -16.25 1.73
CA PRO A 130 -5.61 -17.53 1.66
C PRO A 130 -6.59 -18.71 1.56
N ILE A 131 -6.31 -19.63 0.64
CA ILE A 131 -7.13 -20.82 0.42
C ILE A 131 -6.89 -21.86 1.52
N SER A 132 -5.61 -22.07 1.89
CA SER A 132 -5.25 -23.11 2.86
C SER A 132 -5.47 -22.66 4.31
N ASN A 133 -5.86 -23.59 5.18
CA ASN A 133 -6.01 -23.34 6.60
C ASN A 133 -4.66 -22.99 7.28
N GLU A 134 -3.57 -23.54 6.77
CA GLU A 134 -2.23 -23.27 7.26
C GLU A 134 -1.80 -21.83 6.96
N ALA A 135 -2.05 -21.34 5.74
CA ALA A 135 -1.81 -19.96 5.36
C ALA A 135 -2.66 -19.00 6.21
N ARG A 136 -3.95 -19.31 6.42
CA ARG A 136 -4.84 -18.51 7.29
C ARG A 136 -4.30 -18.37 8.71
N LYS A 137 -3.80 -19.48 9.29
CA LYS A 137 -3.22 -19.47 10.64
C LYS A 137 -1.90 -18.71 10.69
N ALA A 138 -1.03 -18.89 9.70
CA ALA A 138 0.24 -18.17 9.63
C ALA A 138 0.01 -16.65 9.52
N MET A 139 -0.90 -16.21 8.65
CA MET A 139 -1.29 -14.80 8.54
C MET A 139 -1.91 -14.25 9.83
N ALA A 140 -2.71 -15.06 10.54
CA ALA A 140 -3.28 -14.65 11.82
C ALA A 140 -2.18 -14.43 12.88
N TYR A 141 -1.20 -15.34 12.99
CA TYR A 141 -0.05 -15.15 13.88
C TYR A 141 0.81 -13.94 13.48
N TYR A 142 0.98 -13.72 12.19
CA TYR A 142 1.69 -12.54 11.71
C TYR A 142 0.97 -11.24 12.10
N ARG A 143 -0.36 -11.18 11.94
CA ARG A 143 -1.17 -10.04 12.40
C ARG A 143 -1.03 -9.83 13.91
N GLU A 144 -1.08 -10.90 14.73
CA GLU A 144 -0.84 -10.80 16.17
C GLU A 144 0.53 -10.18 16.47
N GLY A 145 1.58 -10.62 15.74
CA GLY A 145 2.91 -10.05 15.85
C GLY A 145 2.97 -8.56 15.54
N LEU A 146 2.17 -8.09 14.57
CA LEU A 146 2.07 -6.66 14.23
C LEU A 146 1.25 -5.86 15.26
N SER A 147 0.27 -6.50 15.93
CA SER A 147 -0.72 -5.81 16.77
C SER A 147 -0.26 -5.62 18.21
N ILE A 148 0.66 -6.44 18.68
CA ILE A 148 1.16 -6.40 20.06
C ILE A 148 2.27 -5.36 20.19
N ASP A 149 2.08 -4.32 21.01
CA ASP A 149 3.10 -3.29 21.25
C ASP A 149 4.29 -3.76 22.11
N ASN A 150 4.25 -5.01 22.63
CA ASN A 150 5.34 -5.62 23.38
C ASN A 150 6.28 -6.39 22.43
N PRO A 151 7.58 -6.04 22.32
CA PRO A 151 8.50 -6.62 21.35
C PRO A 151 8.73 -8.12 21.54
N PHE A 152 8.71 -8.62 22.76
CA PHE A 152 8.89 -10.04 23.05
C PHE A 152 7.75 -10.88 22.46
N TYR A 153 6.52 -10.48 22.70
CA TYR A 153 5.35 -11.18 22.16
C TYR A 153 5.18 -10.95 20.66
N SER A 154 5.59 -9.78 20.15
CA SER A 154 5.65 -9.51 18.71
C SER A 154 6.59 -10.49 18.02
N PHE A 155 7.80 -10.68 18.56
CA PHE A 155 8.77 -11.66 18.06
C PHE A 155 8.18 -13.08 18.04
N LEU A 156 7.53 -13.51 19.14
CA LEU A 156 6.86 -14.81 19.19
C LEU A 156 5.73 -14.94 18.17
N GLY A 157 5.01 -13.88 17.87
CA GLY A 157 3.98 -13.85 16.83
C GLY A 157 4.58 -14.15 15.46
N PHE A 158 5.64 -13.45 15.06
CA PHE A 158 6.35 -13.72 13.81
C PHE A 158 7.00 -15.11 13.79
N TYR A 159 7.61 -15.53 14.89
CA TYR A 159 8.17 -16.88 14.99
C TYR A 159 7.11 -17.98 14.85
N LYS A 160 5.89 -17.80 15.38
CA LYS A 160 4.77 -18.73 15.19
C LYS A 160 4.32 -18.78 13.72
N ALA A 161 4.24 -17.63 13.03
CA ALA A 161 3.95 -17.57 11.61
C ALA A 161 5.00 -18.34 10.80
N PHE A 162 6.28 -18.08 11.05
CA PHE A 162 7.41 -18.81 10.50
C PHE A 162 7.34 -20.32 10.75
N SER A 163 7.10 -20.70 12.01
CA SER A 163 7.02 -22.12 12.42
C SER A 163 5.82 -22.84 11.78
N ARG A 164 4.76 -22.10 11.46
CA ARG A 164 3.60 -22.64 10.76
C ARG A 164 3.88 -22.92 9.30
N SER A 165 4.73 -22.11 8.69
CA SER A 165 5.21 -22.32 7.32
C SER A 165 6.20 -23.47 7.22
N LEU A 166 7.01 -23.70 8.25
CA LEU A 166 8.03 -24.74 8.35
C LEU A 166 7.71 -25.68 9.54
N HIS A 167 6.83 -26.65 9.31
CA HIS A 167 6.34 -27.56 10.37
C HIS A 167 7.44 -28.41 10.98
N ASN A 168 8.37 -28.91 10.16
CA ASN A 168 9.48 -29.71 10.64
C ASN A 168 10.55 -28.82 11.29
N GLY A 169 10.68 -28.91 12.60
CA GLY A 169 11.65 -28.09 13.35
C GLY A 169 13.10 -28.31 12.93
N LYS A 170 13.45 -29.51 12.41
CA LYS A 170 14.81 -29.83 11.93
C LYS A 170 15.18 -29.09 10.63
N GLU A 171 14.21 -28.67 9.86
CA GLU A 171 14.44 -27.95 8.59
C GLU A 171 14.65 -26.45 8.80
N ARG A 172 14.22 -25.88 9.93
CA ARG A 172 14.22 -24.44 10.17
C ARG A 172 15.60 -23.81 10.15
N GLY A 173 16.56 -24.45 10.83
CA GLY A 173 17.94 -23.96 10.86
C GLY A 173 18.60 -23.93 9.47
N PRO A 174 18.69 -25.07 8.76
CA PRO A 174 19.20 -25.11 7.39
C PRO A 174 18.49 -24.14 6.45
N TRP A 175 17.16 -24.02 6.54
CA TRP A 175 16.36 -23.11 5.73
C TRP A 175 16.72 -21.62 6.03
N ILE A 176 16.85 -21.24 7.32
CA ILE A 176 17.27 -19.87 7.68
C ILE A 176 18.61 -19.58 7.02
N THR A 177 19.62 -20.45 7.19
CA THR A 177 20.97 -20.25 6.63
C THR A 177 20.93 -20.08 5.12
N GLU A 178 20.10 -20.86 4.41
CA GLU A 178 19.91 -20.75 2.94
C GLU A 178 19.31 -19.39 2.54
N LYS A 179 18.37 -18.85 3.36
CA LYS A 179 17.61 -17.64 3.02
C LYS A 179 18.29 -16.32 3.44
N LEU A 180 19.26 -16.34 4.34
CA LEU A 180 19.97 -15.13 4.75
C LEU A 180 20.52 -14.29 3.58
N PRO A 181 21.09 -14.86 2.50
CA PRO A 181 21.55 -14.08 1.34
C PRO A 181 20.39 -13.47 0.52
N GLN A 182 19.16 -13.98 0.67
CA GLN A 182 17.98 -13.57 -0.11
C GLN A 182 17.14 -12.49 0.59
N LEU A 183 17.58 -11.99 1.76
CA LEU A 183 16.90 -10.90 2.45
C LEU A 183 16.90 -9.63 1.60
N THR A 184 15.75 -8.96 1.52
CA THR A 184 15.56 -7.71 0.77
C THR A 184 15.23 -6.51 1.67
N ASP A 185 14.73 -6.74 2.89
CA ASP A 185 14.49 -5.68 3.86
C ASP A 185 15.81 -5.12 4.43
N SER A 186 16.01 -3.81 4.33
CA SER A 186 17.26 -3.15 4.73
C SER A 186 17.57 -3.29 6.23
N SER A 187 16.56 -3.29 7.08
CA SER A 187 16.72 -3.44 8.54
C SER A 187 17.04 -4.87 8.91
N ALA A 188 16.41 -5.85 8.21
CA ALA A 188 16.72 -7.27 8.36
C ALA A 188 18.15 -7.59 7.90
N ILE A 189 18.59 -7.02 6.76
CA ILE A 189 19.96 -7.14 6.25
C ILE A 189 20.96 -6.56 7.26
N LYS A 190 20.70 -5.36 7.74
CA LYS A 190 21.57 -4.72 8.75
C LYS A 190 21.71 -5.61 9.99
N ARG A 191 20.60 -6.12 10.53
CA ARG A 191 20.64 -6.98 11.71
C ARG A 191 21.36 -8.30 11.46
N ARG A 192 21.14 -8.93 10.30
CA ARG A 192 21.92 -10.11 9.88
C ARG A 192 23.42 -9.85 9.92
N ASP A 193 23.85 -8.73 9.30
CA ASP A 193 25.27 -8.40 9.19
C ASP A 193 25.90 -8.12 10.56
N GLU A 194 25.18 -7.45 11.47
CA GLU A 194 25.60 -7.25 12.85
C GLU A 194 25.81 -8.58 13.60
N LEU A 195 24.87 -9.51 13.49
CA LEU A 195 24.99 -10.84 14.13
C LEU A 195 26.12 -11.66 13.53
N MET A 196 26.30 -11.64 12.20
CA MET A 196 27.43 -12.32 11.55
C MET A 196 28.78 -11.74 11.97
N GLN A 197 28.90 -10.42 12.10
CA GLN A 197 30.12 -9.75 12.57
C GLN A 197 30.45 -10.07 14.04
N SER A 198 29.45 -10.31 14.86
CA SER A 198 29.65 -10.77 16.26
C SER A 198 29.95 -12.26 16.36
N GLY A 199 29.99 -13.00 15.23
CA GLY A 199 30.30 -14.42 15.18
C GLY A 199 29.13 -15.34 15.53
N GLU A 200 27.90 -14.81 15.56
CA GLU A 200 26.70 -15.59 15.86
C GLU A 200 26.27 -16.47 14.68
N ASP A 201 25.90 -17.73 14.99
CA ASP A 201 25.08 -18.54 14.08
C ASP A 201 23.61 -18.07 14.18
N ILE A 202 23.13 -17.37 13.15
CA ILE A 202 21.83 -16.71 13.18
C ILE A 202 20.68 -17.70 13.39
N SER A 203 20.79 -18.90 12.85
CA SER A 203 19.75 -19.91 13.02
C SER A 203 19.64 -20.38 14.47
N THR A 204 20.77 -20.62 15.10
CA THR A 204 20.86 -20.97 16.52
C THR A 204 20.44 -19.76 17.40
N TYR A 205 20.90 -18.56 17.06
CA TYR A 205 20.56 -17.33 17.76
C TYR A 205 19.04 -17.08 17.83
N ILE A 206 18.35 -17.16 16.69
CA ILE A 206 16.89 -16.99 16.61
C ILE A 206 16.17 -18.04 17.47
N ALA A 207 16.65 -19.28 17.48
CA ALA A 207 16.05 -20.33 18.26
C ALA A 207 16.29 -20.18 19.76
N THR A 208 17.52 -19.85 20.17
CA THR A 208 17.93 -19.81 21.58
C THR A 208 17.71 -18.44 22.21
N GLN A 209 18.38 -17.39 21.71
CA GLN A 209 18.31 -16.02 22.24
C GLN A 209 17.01 -15.29 21.87
N GLY A 210 16.35 -15.72 20.80
CA GLY A 210 15.02 -15.25 20.43
C GLY A 210 13.92 -16.09 21.10
N ARG A 211 13.48 -17.14 20.41
CA ARG A 211 12.29 -17.91 20.78
C ARG A 211 12.36 -18.56 22.17
N HIS A 212 13.47 -19.26 22.50
CA HIS A 212 13.54 -19.97 23.77
C HIS A 212 13.68 -19.03 24.96
N ALA A 213 14.50 -17.98 24.84
CA ALA A 213 14.70 -16.99 25.89
C ALA A 213 13.41 -16.25 26.26
N ILE A 214 12.52 -16.01 25.27
CA ILE A 214 11.24 -15.32 25.48
C ILE A 214 10.15 -16.28 25.99
N ALA A 215 10.12 -17.53 25.49
CA ALA A 215 9.00 -18.44 25.72
C ALA A 215 9.13 -19.31 26.97
N HIS A 216 10.32 -19.43 27.56
CA HIS A 216 10.62 -20.36 28.63
C HIS A 216 11.28 -19.68 29.84
N ALA A 217 10.46 -19.26 30.78
CA ALA A 217 10.91 -18.58 32.00
C ALA A 217 11.70 -19.46 32.98
N GLU A 218 11.75 -20.77 32.75
CA GLU A 218 12.43 -21.76 33.63
C GLU A 218 13.90 -22.03 33.23
N ARG A 219 14.48 -21.27 32.26
CA ARG A 219 15.85 -21.47 31.77
C ARG A 219 16.79 -20.40 32.31
N ASP A 220 18.09 -20.68 32.30
CA ASP A 220 19.12 -19.73 32.75
C ASP A 220 19.31 -18.55 31.77
N ASP A 221 19.05 -18.76 30.45
CA ASP A 221 19.10 -17.74 29.41
C ASP A 221 17.73 -17.06 29.23
N ILE A 222 17.22 -16.40 30.27
CA ILE A 222 15.94 -15.72 30.25
C ILE A 222 16.11 -14.29 29.73
N VAL A 223 15.12 -13.83 28.98
CA VAL A 223 14.94 -12.40 28.69
C VAL A 223 14.28 -11.76 29.89
N ASP A 224 14.88 -10.72 30.46
CA ASP A 224 14.28 -9.91 31.50
C ASP A 224 13.44 -8.79 30.86
N PRO A 225 12.10 -8.81 31.01
CA PRO A 225 11.25 -7.76 30.44
C PRO A 225 11.49 -6.35 31.03
N ASP A 226 12.12 -6.27 32.20
CA ASP A 226 12.46 -5.00 32.84
C ASP A 226 13.91 -4.56 32.55
N ASP A 227 14.70 -5.37 31.82
CA ASP A 227 16.02 -4.97 31.33
C ASP A 227 15.90 -4.21 29.99
N PRO A 228 16.25 -2.91 29.95
CA PRO A 228 16.27 -2.12 28.71
C PRO A 228 17.17 -2.71 27.62
N ALA A 229 18.26 -3.41 27.98
CA ALA A 229 19.17 -4.01 27.02
C ALA A 229 18.51 -5.19 26.28
N ASP A 230 17.83 -6.06 27.00
CA ASP A 230 17.03 -7.14 26.40
C ASP A 230 15.88 -6.61 25.55
N HIS A 231 15.20 -5.58 26.05
CA HIS A 231 14.13 -4.94 25.30
C HIS A 231 14.64 -4.37 23.96
N GLN A 232 15.76 -3.64 23.98
CA GLN A 232 16.36 -3.06 22.79
C GLN A 232 16.87 -4.13 21.84
N ARG A 233 17.49 -5.20 22.35
CA ARG A 233 17.95 -6.34 21.55
C ARG A 233 16.82 -6.98 20.78
N ILE A 234 15.70 -7.29 21.42
CA ILE A 234 14.55 -7.91 20.75
C ILE A 234 13.93 -6.95 19.72
N ILE A 235 13.87 -5.64 20.00
CA ILE A 235 13.42 -4.65 18.99
C ILE A 235 14.31 -4.70 17.74
N GLN A 236 15.63 -4.86 17.91
CA GLN A 236 16.56 -4.97 16.77
C GLN A 236 16.38 -6.28 16.01
N ASP A 237 15.97 -7.37 16.68
CA ASP A 237 15.75 -8.69 16.09
C ASP A 237 14.42 -8.77 15.29
N LEU A 238 13.43 -7.92 15.63
CA LEU A 238 12.10 -7.97 15.02
C LEU A 238 12.11 -7.91 13.48
N PRO A 239 12.84 -6.98 12.82
CA PRO A 239 12.84 -6.90 11.36
C PRO A 239 13.34 -8.19 10.71
N LEU A 240 14.38 -8.81 11.26
CA LEU A 240 14.94 -10.07 10.75
C LEU A 240 13.93 -11.21 10.90
N MET A 241 13.34 -11.39 12.09
CA MET A 241 12.36 -12.45 12.33
C MET A 241 11.09 -12.27 11.48
N ARG A 242 10.62 -11.04 11.36
CA ARG A 242 9.48 -10.68 10.54
C ARG A 242 9.72 -11.05 9.08
N HIS A 243 10.84 -10.63 8.51
CA HIS A 243 11.15 -10.85 7.11
C HIS A 243 11.38 -12.33 6.77
N LEU A 244 12.03 -13.08 7.68
CA LEU A 244 12.12 -14.54 7.55
C LEU A 244 10.74 -15.22 7.57
N ALA A 245 9.81 -14.73 8.39
CA ALA A 245 8.44 -15.25 8.39
C ALA A 245 7.72 -14.96 7.06
N GLU A 246 7.89 -13.77 6.50
CA GLU A 246 7.32 -13.37 5.19
C GLU A 246 7.84 -14.26 4.06
N ILE A 247 9.16 -14.50 3.99
CA ILE A 247 9.76 -15.39 2.98
C ILE A 247 9.24 -16.83 3.14
N ALA A 248 9.16 -17.34 4.38
CA ALA A 248 8.69 -18.70 4.63
C ALA A 248 7.20 -18.86 4.27
N MET A 249 6.38 -17.86 4.53
CA MET A 249 4.95 -17.87 4.16
C MET A 249 4.77 -17.81 2.64
N GLU A 250 5.56 -17.03 1.92
CA GLU A 250 5.54 -16.98 0.46
C GLU A 250 5.95 -18.34 -0.14
N GLU A 251 7.07 -18.89 0.30
CA GLU A 251 7.65 -20.10 -0.29
C GLU A 251 6.87 -21.39 0.02
N ARG A 252 6.34 -21.49 1.24
CA ARG A 252 5.75 -22.75 1.74
C ARG A 252 4.23 -22.75 1.77
N LEU A 253 3.62 -21.57 1.79
CA LEU A 253 2.17 -21.43 1.91
C LEU A 253 1.56 -20.62 0.75
N GLU A 254 2.38 -20.24 -0.22
CA GLU A 254 1.96 -19.48 -1.41
C GLU A 254 1.25 -18.15 -1.04
N VAL A 255 1.63 -17.57 0.11
CA VAL A 255 1.12 -16.27 0.55
C VAL A 255 1.99 -15.18 -0.07
N PRO A 256 1.52 -14.42 -1.07
CA PRO A 256 2.35 -13.39 -1.69
C PRO A 256 2.75 -12.35 -0.65
N ARG A 257 4.05 -12.01 -0.60
CA ARG A 257 4.53 -10.99 0.35
C ARG A 257 3.92 -9.62 0.05
N PRO A 258 3.83 -8.73 1.04
CA PRO A 258 3.32 -7.37 0.82
C PRO A 258 4.04 -6.61 -0.30
N ASP A 259 5.34 -6.87 -0.48
CA ASP A 259 6.16 -6.31 -1.55
C ASP A 259 6.06 -7.07 -2.89
N ALA A 260 5.46 -8.27 -2.92
CA ALA A 260 5.26 -9.04 -4.14
C ALA A 260 4.38 -8.29 -5.16
N TYR A 261 3.46 -7.47 -4.66
CA TYR A 261 2.68 -6.56 -5.49
C TYR A 261 3.56 -5.67 -6.39
N TRP A 262 4.74 -5.28 -5.91
CA TRP A 262 5.71 -4.50 -6.67
C TRP A 262 6.57 -5.35 -7.60
N LYS A 263 6.72 -6.65 -7.32
CA LYS A 263 7.47 -7.57 -8.19
C LYS A 263 6.71 -7.90 -9.47
N ASP A 264 5.37 -7.92 -9.40
CA ASP A 264 4.51 -8.16 -10.56
C ASP A 264 4.46 -6.96 -11.52
N HIS A 265 5.08 -5.82 -11.16
CA HIS A 265 5.26 -4.64 -11.99
C HIS A 265 6.54 -4.66 -12.84
N VAL A 266 7.03 -5.84 -13.19
CA VAL A 266 8.28 -6.07 -13.95
C VAL A 266 8.31 -5.38 -15.31
N TYR A 267 7.20 -4.78 -15.75
CA TYR A 267 7.07 -4.15 -17.07
C TYR A 267 6.59 -2.70 -17.01
N GLU A 268 6.81 -2.00 -15.88
CA GLU A 268 6.38 -0.60 -15.78
C GLU A 268 6.93 0.30 -16.88
N LEU A 269 8.13 0.00 -17.39
CA LEU A 269 8.82 0.73 -18.45
C LEU A 269 8.84 0.00 -19.80
N ALA A 270 8.02 -1.01 -20.01
CA ALA A 270 8.08 -1.87 -21.21
C ALA A 270 7.98 -1.11 -22.53
N GLY A 271 7.23 -0.03 -22.58
CA GLY A 271 7.12 0.83 -23.76
C GLY A 271 8.39 1.66 -23.98
N PHE A 272 8.91 2.29 -22.93
CA PHE A 272 10.16 3.04 -23.02
C PHE A 272 11.34 2.14 -23.34
N SER A 273 11.42 0.94 -22.77
CA SER A 273 12.49 -0.01 -23.05
C SER A 273 12.61 -0.37 -24.54
N LYS A 274 11.50 -0.33 -25.29
CA LYS A 274 11.50 -0.59 -26.74
C LYS A 274 12.12 0.53 -27.58
N LEU A 275 12.32 1.73 -27.00
CA LEU A 275 12.96 2.85 -27.69
C LEU A 275 14.49 2.73 -27.71
N PHE A 276 15.05 1.82 -26.93
CA PHE A 276 16.49 1.67 -26.74
C PHE A 276 16.97 0.32 -27.28
N THR A 277 18.19 0.28 -27.77
CA THR A 277 18.89 -0.99 -28.04
C THR A 277 19.28 -1.65 -26.72
N GLU A 278 19.64 -2.95 -26.73
CA GLU A 278 20.13 -3.63 -25.52
C GLU A 278 21.37 -2.93 -24.94
N ALA A 279 22.29 -2.48 -25.80
CA ALA A 279 23.47 -1.74 -25.37
C ALA A 279 23.11 -0.39 -24.72
N GLY A 280 22.09 0.30 -25.25
CA GLY A 280 21.54 1.53 -24.69
C GLY A 280 20.89 1.30 -23.31
N LEU A 281 20.09 0.25 -23.17
CA LEU A 281 19.51 -0.14 -21.89
C LEU A 281 20.58 -0.47 -20.83
N GLU A 282 21.63 -1.19 -21.22
CA GLU A 282 22.73 -1.48 -20.31
C GLU A 282 23.49 -0.20 -19.90
N ALA A 283 23.70 0.76 -20.83
CA ALA A 283 24.27 2.04 -20.49
C ALA A 283 23.38 2.81 -19.50
N LEU A 284 22.08 2.89 -19.75
CA LEU A 284 21.11 3.50 -18.82
C LEU A 284 21.12 2.86 -17.45
N ARG A 285 21.19 1.53 -17.37
CA ARG A 285 21.32 0.78 -16.09
C ARG A 285 22.61 1.14 -15.32
N ARG A 286 23.70 1.52 -16.03
CA ARG A 286 24.92 2.05 -15.41
C ARG A 286 24.85 3.53 -15.06
N GLY A 287 23.81 4.23 -15.52
CA GLY A 287 23.64 5.67 -15.35
C GLY A 287 24.41 6.48 -16.40
N GLU A 288 24.53 5.95 -17.61
CA GLU A 288 25.24 6.56 -18.73
C GLU A 288 24.29 6.71 -19.92
N LEU A 289 24.50 7.75 -20.74
CA LEU A 289 23.91 7.83 -22.09
C LEU A 289 24.91 7.27 -23.07
N ALA A 290 24.51 6.31 -23.89
CA ALA A 290 25.40 5.78 -24.92
C ALA A 290 25.66 6.87 -25.98
N PRO A 291 26.92 7.31 -26.19
CA PRO A 291 27.23 8.53 -26.94
C PRO A 291 26.93 8.43 -28.45
N HIS A 292 26.59 7.26 -28.97
CA HIS A 292 26.37 7.01 -30.39
C HIS A 292 24.96 6.48 -30.74
N GLU A 293 24.09 6.30 -29.76
CA GLU A 293 22.70 5.91 -29.99
C GLU A 293 21.84 7.12 -30.36
N LYS A 294 21.11 7.01 -31.46
CA LYS A 294 20.02 7.92 -31.76
C LYS A 294 18.77 7.38 -31.05
N TYR A 295 18.34 8.08 -30.03
CA TYR A 295 17.10 7.76 -29.33
C TYR A 295 15.94 8.39 -30.11
N GLU A 296 15.15 7.56 -30.79
CA GLU A 296 13.91 8.00 -31.46
C GLU A 296 12.78 8.07 -30.43
N CYS A 297 12.87 9.02 -29.51
CA CYS A 297 11.80 9.28 -28.58
C CYS A 297 10.64 9.99 -29.26
N PRO A 298 9.37 9.63 -29.01
CA PRO A 298 8.22 10.40 -29.42
C PRO A 298 8.34 11.86 -28.98
N GLU A 299 7.94 12.79 -29.84
CA GLU A 299 7.96 14.22 -29.48
C GLU A 299 6.90 14.53 -28.44
N HIS A 300 5.78 13.77 -28.46
CA HIS A 300 4.65 13.97 -27.56
C HIS A 300 4.24 12.67 -26.87
N TYR A 301 3.70 12.84 -25.69
CA TYR A 301 3.16 11.78 -24.86
C TYR A 301 1.79 12.17 -24.32
N PHE A 302 0.91 11.20 -24.09
CA PHE A 302 -0.29 11.41 -23.30
C PHE A 302 -0.04 10.95 -21.88
N VAL A 303 -0.27 11.86 -20.92
CA VAL A 303 -0.17 11.56 -19.48
C VAL A 303 -1.57 11.56 -18.90
N LEU A 304 -1.89 10.50 -18.17
CA LEU A 304 -3.18 10.38 -17.52
C LEU A 304 -3.06 9.61 -16.19
N ALA A 305 -4.01 9.86 -15.29
CA ALA A 305 -4.26 9.01 -14.13
C ALA A 305 -5.46 8.11 -14.41
N ARG A 306 -5.41 6.87 -13.95
CA ARG A 306 -6.52 5.91 -14.04
C ARG A 306 -6.84 5.32 -12.71
N LYS A 307 -8.15 5.22 -12.41
CA LYS A 307 -8.67 4.55 -11.24
C LYS A 307 -10.05 3.97 -11.52
N GLN A 308 -10.26 2.69 -11.19
CA GLN A 308 -11.56 2.01 -11.33
C GLN A 308 -12.23 2.23 -12.68
N GLY A 309 -11.47 2.14 -13.77
CA GLY A 309 -11.95 2.36 -15.13
C GLY A 309 -12.16 3.83 -15.53
N LYS A 310 -12.12 4.77 -14.61
CA LYS A 310 -12.18 6.21 -14.89
C LYS A 310 -10.78 6.72 -15.29
N CYS A 311 -10.75 7.62 -16.26
CA CYS A 311 -9.53 8.22 -16.79
C CYS A 311 -9.53 9.73 -16.50
N PHE A 312 -8.40 10.24 -16.03
CA PHE A 312 -8.19 11.65 -15.70
C PHE A 312 -6.95 12.14 -16.45
N PRO A 313 -7.12 12.67 -17.67
CA PRO A 313 -6.01 13.08 -18.51
C PRO A 313 -5.42 14.43 -18.09
N LEU A 314 -4.09 14.55 -18.19
CA LEU A 314 -3.42 15.85 -18.28
C LEU A 314 -3.28 16.34 -19.73
N GLY A 315 -3.62 15.48 -20.70
CA GLY A 315 -3.57 15.77 -22.11
C GLY A 315 -2.25 15.39 -22.77
N LYS A 316 -2.07 15.94 -23.97
CA LYS A 316 -0.87 15.77 -24.80
C LYS A 316 0.24 16.67 -24.25
N MET A 317 1.41 16.08 -24.00
CA MET A 317 2.56 16.77 -23.43
C MET A 317 3.79 16.55 -24.31
N LYS A 318 4.58 17.60 -24.47
CA LYS A 318 5.84 17.55 -25.20
C LYS A 318 6.99 17.21 -24.24
N MET A 319 7.94 16.39 -24.66
CA MET A 319 9.17 16.20 -23.93
C MET A 319 10.00 17.47 -23.98
N PHE A 320 10.17 18.12 -22.83
CA PHE A 320 10.90 19.38 -22.67
C PHE A 320 12.39 19.15 -22.40
N GLU A 321 12.70 18.20 -21.52
CA GLU A 321 14.07 17.91 -21.09
C GLU A 321 14.22 16.42 -20.75
N GLY A 322 15.44 15.88 -20.98
CA GLY A 322 15.82 14.55 -20.53
C GLY A 322 17.26 14.60 -19.98
N SER A 323 17.46 14.04 -18.76
CA SER A 323 18.75 14.02 -18.10
C SER A 323 18.94 12.75 -17.27
N ILE A 324 20.18 12.35 -17.02
CA ILE A 324 20.45 11.23 -16.08
C ILE A 324 20.80 11.80 -14.71
N PHE A 325 20.09 11.30 -13.71
CA PHE A 325 20.35 11.61 -12.31
C PHE A 325 20.26 10.33 -11.47
N ASN A 326 21.27 10.04 -10.64
CA ASN A 326 21.33 8.86 -9.78
C ASN A 326 20.95 7.53 -10.50
N LYS A 327 21.52 7.29 -11.69
CA LYS A 327 21.25 6.13 -12.54
C LYS A 327 19.80 6.00 -13.06
N THR A 328 19.01 7.04 -12.95
CA THR A 328 17.68 7.10 -13.54
C THR A 328 17.65 8.11 -14.68
N LEU A 329 16.90 7.80 -15.73
CA LEU A 329 16.60 8.76 -16.78
C LEU A 329 15.41 9.61 -16.35
N VAL A 330 15.67 10.86 -16.02
CA VAL A 330 14.63 11.83 -15.67
C VAL A 330 14.16 12.54 -16.93
N ILE A 331 12.85 12.53 -17.18
CA ILE A 331 12.23 13.28 -18.25
C ILE A 331 11.22 14.28 -17.70
N ILE A 332 11.18 15.45 -18.32
CA ILE A 332 10.21 16.52 -18.02
C ILE A 332 9.30 16.64 -19.22
N LEU A 333 8.01 16.47 -18.98
CA LEU A 333 6.95 16.64 -19.97
C LEU A 333 6.22 17.95 -19.67
N GLU A 334 5.91 18.73 -20.71
CA GLU A 334 5.25 20.03 -20.61
C GLU A 334 4.01 20.06 -21.50
N SER A 335 2.89 20.59 -21.01
CA SER A 335 1.68 20.79 -21.80
C SER A 335 1.91 21.83 -22.92
N GLU A 336 1.11 21.79 -23.99
CA GLU A 336 1.20 22.76 -25.10
C GLU A 336 0.98 24.21 -24.62
N SER A 337 0.17 24.40 -23.59
CA SER A 337 -0.06 25.70 -22.93
C SER A 337 1.10 26.15 -22.03
N GLN A 338 2.06 25.26 -21.72
CA GLN A 338 3.13 25.47 -20.74
C GLN A 338 2.62 25.67 -19.28
N ASN A 339 1.35 25.37 -19.02
CA ASN A 339 0.79 25.49 -17.68
C ASN A 339 1.08 24.28 -16.81
N ILE A 340 1.25 23.10 -17.40
CA ILE A 340 1.46 21.85 -16.66
C ILE A 340 2.84 21.29 -17.01
N ARG A 341 3.61 20.93 -15.97
CA ARG A 341 4.84 20.15 -16.12
C ARG A 341 4.76 18.91 -15.26
N VAL A 342 5.20 17.80 -15.84
CA VAL A 342 5.31 16.51 -15.15
C VAL A 342 6.73 16.02 -15.28
N ARG A 343 7.36 15.76 -14.14
CA ARG A 343 8.67 15.11 -14.07
C ARG A 343 8.48 13.65 -13.73
N VAL A 344 9.09 12.75 -14.44
CA VAL A 344 9.14 11.33 -14.12
C VAL A 344 10.56 10.81 -14.23
N ALA A 345 10.92 9.84 -13.38
CA ALA A 345 12.20 9.19 -13.45
C ALA A 345 12.01 7.71 -13.84
N LEU A 346 12.75 7.30 -14.85
CA LEU A 346 12.72 5.95 -15.42
C LEU A 346 13.92 5.18 -14.86
N ASP A 347 13.67 4.27 -13.92
CA ASP A 347 14.67 3.39 -13.33
C ASP A 347 14.71 2.07 -14.10
N PHE A 348 15.60 1.97 -15.08
CA PHE A 348 15.78 0.75 -15.86
C PHE A 348 16.51 -0.39 -15.12
N VAL A 349 17.08 -0.12 -13.95
CA VAL A 349 17.68 -1.16 -13.10
C VAL A 349 16.60 -1.98 -12.42
N ASN A 350 15.59 -1.29 -11.87
CA ASN A 350 14.49 -1.89 -11.15
C ASN A 350 13.21 -1.97 -11.99
N GLU A 351 13.25 -1.51 -13.24
CA GLU A 351 12.11 -1.42 -14.18
C GLU A 351 10.92 -0.66 -13.61
N ARG A 352 11.21 0.50 -12.98
CA ARG A 352 10.24 1.33 -12.24
C ARG A 352 10.06 2.70 -12.86
N LEU A 353 8.81 3.14 -12.90
CA LEU A 353 8.44 4.54 -13.11
C LEU A 353 8.33 5.22 -11.74
N ILE A 354 9.25 6.12 -11.44
CA ILE A 354 9.25 6.89 -10.19
C ILE A 354 8.52 8.20 -10.44
N PHE A 355 7.50 8.46 -9.63
CA PHE A 355 6.67 9.65 -9.71
C PHE A 355 6.09 9.98 -8.33
N ASP A 356 6.32 11.20 -7.87
CA ASP A 356 5.74 11.74 -6.63
C ASP A 356 4.74 12.86 -6.97
N PRO A 357 3.43 12.65 -6.81
CA PRO A 357 2.42 13.64 -7.17
C PRO A 357 2.51 14.94 -6.36
N LEU A 358 3.27 15.01 -5.27
CA LEU A 358 3.52 16.25 -4.52
C LEU A 358 4.69 17.07 -5.07
N GLN A 359 5.68 16.41 -5.66
CA GLN A 359 6.95 17.04 -6.05
C GLN A 359 7.17 17.07 -7.55
N ASP A 360 6.53 16.16 -8.30
CA ASP A 360 6.83 15.92 -9.69
C ASP A 360 5.78 16.49 -10.66
N VAL A 361 4.76 17.17 -10.15
CA VAL A 361 3.75 17.83 -10.97
C VAL A 361 3.64 19.30 -10.58
N PHE A 362 3.76 20.17 -11.59
CA PHE A 362 3.69 21.61 -11.41
C PHE A 362 2.58 22.18 -12.27
N PHE A 363 1.84 23.13 -11.72
CA PHE A 363 0.81 23.86 -12.40
C PHE A 363 1.04 25.38 -12.24
N ASN A 364 1.12 26.07 -13.39
CA ASN A 364 1.22 27.52 -13.42
C ASN A 364 -0.21 28.11 -13.41
N GLN A 365 -0.59 28.76 -12.31
CA GLN A 365 -1.95 29.29 -12.11
C GLN A 365 -2.23 30.54 -12.96
N THR A 366 -2.33 30.40 -14.26
CA THR A 366 -2.81 31.45 -15.16
C THR A 366 -4.29 31.22 -15.48
N ARG A 367 -5.19 32.03 -14.95
CA ARG A 367 -6.65 31.93 -15.12
C ARG A 367 -7.17 33.02 -16.06
N ASN A 368 -6.54 33.19 -17.19
CA ASN A 368 -6.80 34.28 -18.15
C ASN A 368 -7.69 33.87 -19.33
N SER A 369 -8.00 32.60 -19.47
CA SER A 369 -8.81 32.06 -20.55
C SER A 369 -9.66 30.86 -20.07
N ARG A 370 -10.69 30.54 -20.84
CA ARG A 370 -11.51 29.34 -20.60
C ARG A 370 -10.67 28.07 -20.60
N SER A 371 -9.76 27.94 -21.57
CA SER A 371 -8.88 26.78 -21.68
C SER A 371 -7.96 26.62 -20.46
N SER A 372 -7.41 27.71 -19.92
CA SER A 372 -6.55 27.64 -18.72
C SER A 372 -7.30 27.19 -17.47
N VAL A 373 -8.58 27.56 -17.32
CA VAL A 373 -9.44 27.10 -16.21
C VAL A 373 -9.80 25.61 -16.39
N LEU A 374 -10.09 25.18 -17.63
CA LEU A 374 -10.32 23.76 -17.92
C LEU A 374 -9.09 22.89 -17.60
N GLU A 375 -7.91 23.35 -17.98
CA GLU A 375 -6.65 22.66 -17.64
C GLU A 375 -6.46 22.56 -16.11
N GLU A 376 -6.78 23.62 -15.36
CA GLU A 376 -6.71 23.58 -13.90
C GLU A 376 -7.69 22.55 -13.30
N ILE A 377 -8.91 22.47 -13.83
CA ILE A 377 -9.91 21.49 -13.40
C ILE A 377 -9.38 20.06 -13.66
N GLU A 378 -8.88 19.77 -14.86
CA GLU A 378 -8.35 18.44 -15.18
C GLU A 378 -7.10 18.11 -14.36
N PHE A 379 -6.21 19.09 -14.15
CA PHE A 379 -5.06 18.95 -13.25
C PHE A 379 -5.48 18.60 -11.82
N LYS A 380 -6.47 19.27 -11.26
CA LYS A 380 -7.00 18.97 -9.90
C LYS A 380 -7.59 17.57 -9.82
N LYS A 381 -8.33 17.14 -10.84
CA LYS A 381 -8.90 15.79 -10.92
C LYS A 381 -7.81 14.72 -11.04
N PHE A 382 -6.78 14.97 -11.86
CA PHE A 382 -5.62 14.10 -11.98
C PHE A 382 -4.92 13.93 -10.62
N LEU A 383 -4.55 15.04 -9.97
CA LEU A 383 -3.89 14.99 -8.65
C LEU A 383 -4.75 14.25 -7.62
N TRP A 384 -6.04 14.53 -7.59
CA TRP A 384 -6.96 13.84 -6.69
C TRP A 384 -6.97 12.33 -6.93
N CYS A 385 -7.01 11.93 -8.21
CA CYS A 385 -6.91 10.51 -8.57
C CYS A 385 -5.61 9.89 -8.06
N MET A 386 -4.48 10.59 -8.26
CA MET A 386 -3.17 10.11 -7.81
C MET A 386 -3.10 9.98 -6.28
N PHE A 387 -3.57 10.97 -5.53
CA PHE A 387 -3.63 10.91 -4.06
C PHE A 387 -4.59 9.84 -3.54
N CYS A 388 -5.54 9.42 -4.33
CA CYS A 388 -6.46 8.33 -4.02
C CYS A 388 -5.98 6.97 -4.55
N ASN A 389 -4.70 6.71 -4.73
CA ASN A 389 -4.13 5.47 -5.30
C ASN A 389 -4.49 5.22 -6.76
N GLY A 390 -4.54 6.28 -7.55
CA GLY A 390 -4.60 6.15 -9.00
C GLY A 390 -3.30 5.59 -9.57
N LYS A 391 -3.38 5.05 -10.79
CA LYS A 391 -2.22 4.68 -11.60
C LYS A 391 -1.87 5.83 -12.52
N ILE A 392 -0.61 6.21 -12.61
CA ILE A 392 -0.13 7.06 -13.69
C ILE A 392 0.13 6.19 -14.91
N GLU A 393 -0.31 6.63 -16.07
CA GLU A 393 -0.04 6.01 -17.36
C GLU A 393 0.56 7.05 -18.30
N ILE A 394 1.60 6.65 -19.01
CA ILE A 394 2.22 7.44 -20.08
C ILE A 394 2.05 6.65 -21.37
N TRP A 395 1.49 7.30 -22.40
CA TRP A 395 1.24 6.71 -23.69
C TRP A 395 2.01 7.48 -24.77
N ASN A 396 2.30 6.84 -25.90
CA ASN A 396 2.87 7.52 -27.04
C ASN A 396 1.87 8.53 -27.64
N GLU A 397 2.32 9.33 -28.60
CA GLU A 397 1.52 10.40 -29.22
C GLU A 397 0.26 9.92 -29.97
N THR A 398 0.21 8.64 -30.41
CA THR A 398 -0.98 8.05 -31.04
C THR A 398 -1.97 7.48 -30.00
N GLY A 399 -1.56 7.32 -28.75
CA GLY A 399 -2.36 6.66 -27.70
C GLY A 399 -2.52 5.15 -27.87
N GLU A 400 -1.75 4.53 -28.77
CA GLU A 400 -1.84 3.10 -29.09
C GLU A 400 -0.85 2.26 -28.27
N GLN A 401 0.28 2.87 -27.88
CA GLN A 401 1.31 2.18 -27.12
C GLN A 401 1.49 2.82 -25.76
N GLN A 402 1.30 2.02 -24.71
CA GLN A 402 1.65 2.40 -23.34
C GLN A 402 3.17 2.39 -23.20
N MET A 403 3.73 3.54 -22.83
CA MET A 403 5.16 3.74 -22.66
C MET A 403 5.59 3.36 -21.24
N ALA A 404 4.80 3.77 -20.25
CA ALA A 404 4.99 3.40 -18.87
C ALA A 404 3.67 3.39 -18.09
N ILE A 405 3.66 2.64 -17.00
CA ILE A 405 2.57 2.60 -16.03
C ILE A 405 3.15 2.43 -14.63
N SER A 406 2.67 3.18 -13.66
CA SER A 406 2.98 2.94 -12.26
C SER A 406 1.76 3.16 -11.38
N GLN A 407 1.61 2.35 -10.34
CA GLN A 407 0.69 2.68 -9.26
C GLN A 407 1.36 3.68 -8.34
N SER A 408 0.75 4.85 -8.19
CA SER A 408 1.20 5.80 -7.19
C SER A 408 1.14 5.15 -5.82
N CYS A 409 2.24 5.24 -5.10
CA CYS A 409 2.22 4.96 -3.68
C CYS A 409 1.50 6.10 -2.98
N ILE A 410 0.62 5.77 -2.06
CA ILE A 410 0.08 6.77 -1.14
C ILE A 410 1.24 7.34 -0.35
N LEU A 411 1.36 8.64 -0.39
CA LEU A 411 2.26 9.35 0.49
C LEU A 411 1.72 9.25 1.91
N THR A 412 2.48 8.66 2.79
CA THR A 412 2.09 8.32 4.17
C THR A 412 1.68 9.51 5.04
N ASN A 413 1.87 10.74 4.56
CA ASN A 413 1.63 11.97 5.32
C ASN A 413 0.60 12.91 4.67
N VAL A 414 -0.13 12.48 3.65
CA VAL A 414 -1.12 13.32 2.98
C VAL A 414 -2.50 13.06 3.56
N LEU A 415 -3.05 14.08 4.24
CA LEU A 415 -4.45 14.11 4.64
C LEU A 415 -5.25 14.71 3.50
N LEU A 416 -6.16 13.91 2.92
CA LEU A 416 -7.02 14.35 1.83
C LEU A 416 -8.34 14.90 2.39
N ASP A 417 -8.63 16.15 2.06
CA ASP A 417 -9.89 16.79 2.37
C ASP A 417 -10.80 16.78 1.15
N TYR A 418 -11.75 15.84 1.13
CA TYR A 418 -12.69 15.68 0.03
C TYR A 418 -13.60 16.91 -0.14
N GLU A 419 -14.08 17.50 0.96
CA GLU A 419 -14.99 18.65 0.91
C GLU A 419 -14.27 19.88 0.36
N ALA A 420 -13.04 20.12 0.81
CA ALA A 420 -12.22 21.21 0.26
C ALA A 420 -11.92 21.00 -1.22
N HIS A 421 -11.65 19.77 -1.66
CA HIS A 421 -11.44 19.45 -3.08
C HIS A 421 -12.70 19.72 -3.91
N GLN A 422 -13.87 19.26 -3.46
CA GLN A 422 -15.13 19.51 -4.16
C GLN A 422 -15.45 21.02 -4.24
N LEU A 423 -15.26 21.74 -3.15
CA LEU A 423 -15.46 23.20 -3.13
C LEU A 423 -14.53 23.90 -4.13
N GLN A 424 -13.26 23.48 -4.23
CA GLN A 424 -12.34 24.03 -5.24
C GLN A 424 -12.82 23.77 -6.67
N LEU A 425 -13.28 22.56 -6.97
CA LEU A 425 -13.83 22.22 -8.29
C LEU A 425 -15.09 23.03 -8.61
N GLU A 426 -15.99 23.23 -7.65
CA GLU A 426 -17.17 24.08 -7.80
C GLU A 426 -16.81 25.53 -8.09
N GLN A 427 -15.81 26.08 -7.38
CA GLN A 427 -15.31 27.44 -7.62
C GLN A 427 -14.72 27.58 -9.02
N LEU A 428 -13.94 26.62 -9.49
CA LEU A 428 -13.37 26.62 -10.83
C LEU A 428 -14.45 26.47 -11.90
N ASN A 429 -15.47 25.65 -11.71
CA ASN A 429 -16.60 25.55 -12.63
C ASN A 429 -17.39 26.88 -12.71
N LYS A 430 -17.65 27.53 -11.57
CA LYS A 430 -18.28 28.86 -11.56
C LYS A 430 -17.43 29.92 -12.29
N LEU A 431 -16.09 29.82 -12.17
CA LEU A 431 -15.19 30.70 -12.90
C LEU A 431 -15.23 30.38 -14.42
N LEU A 432 -15.27 29.11 -14.80
CA LEU A 432 -15.40 28.68 -16.19
C LEU A 432 -16.64 29.24 -16.87
N ASP A 433 -17.76 29.32 -16.16
CA ASP A 433 -19.03 29.89 -16.66
C ASP A 433 -18.96 31.40 -16.94
N GLN A 434 -17.93 32.11 -16.44
CA GLN A 434 -17.72 33.54 -16.70
C GLN A 434 -17.01 33.79 -18.03
N PHE A 435 -16.39 32.79 -18.63
CA PHE A 435 -15.76 32.87 -19.95
C PHE A 435 -16.74 32.44 -21.04
N PRO A 436 -16.76 33.14 -22.19
CA PRO A 436 -17.57 32.68 -23.31
C PRO A 436 -17.14 31.29 -23.77
N PRO A 437 -18.05 30.47 -24.30
CA PRO A 437 -17.68 29.23 -24.98
C PRO A 437 -16.78 29.54 -26.17
N ASP A 438 -15.74 28.71 -26.39
CA ASP A 438 -14.83 28.78 -27.53
C ASP A 438 -15.55 28.52 -28.84
#